data_2ff1bba1e23cf5962b9f94d00900846b
#
_entry.id   2ff1bba1e23cf5962b9f94d00900846b
#
_cell.length_a   1.000
_cell.length_b   1.000
_cell.length_c   1.000
_cell.angle_alpha   90.00
_cell.angle_beta   90.00
_cell.angle_gamma   90.00
#
_symmetry.space_group_name_H-M   'P 1'
#
loop_
_entity.id
_entity.type
_entity.pdbx_description
1 polymer ?
#
loop_
_entity_poly.entity_id
_entity_poly.type
_entity_poly.pdbx_seq_one_letter_code
_entity_poly.pdbx_strand_id
1 'polypeptide(L)'
;EEADTFPPFTEKDLLETEKAIGWKIPASYLALLNIKNGGRIDEAFEESWLSVIYGISSNGKGLADWYDNWINEWQYPNIGIPFGETQSAGHDLYFMDYRAVDENGEPRIVLIDNEMSNAVTVVAKDLEEFLTKIYHHEEV
;
A
#
# COMPACT_ATOMS: atom_id res chain seq x y z
N GLU A 1 12.21 -13.29 12.29
CA GLU A 1 11.96 -12.67 11.00
C GLU A 1 10.45 -12.51 10.76
N GLU A 2 10.05 -11.36 10.30
CA GLU A 2 8.64 -11.08 10.09
C GLU A 2 8.10 -11.74 8.83
N ALA A 3 6.89 -12.25 8.90
CA ALA A 3 6.27 -12.95 7.77
C ALA A 3 6.03 -12.05 6.56
N ASP A 4 5.88 -10.75 6.76
CA ASP A 4 5.55 -9.79 5.70
C ASP A 4 6.75 -8.99 5.21
N THR A 5 7.95 -9.34 5.69
CA THR A 5 9.19 -8.67 5.27
C THR A 5 9.97 -9.59 4.34
N PHE A 6 10.45 -9.04 3.24
CA PHE A 6 11.17 -9.78 2.21
C PHE A 6 12.62 -9.33 2.13
N PRO A 7 13.51 -10.16 1.53
CA PRO A 7 14.87 -9.72 1.24
C PRO A 7 14.87 -8.47 0.35
N PRO A 8 15.96 -7.73 0.27
CA PRO A 8 16.05 -6.59 -0.63
C PRO A 8 15.66 -6.99 -2.05
N PHE A 9 14.84 -6.17 -2.70
CA PHE A 9 14.38 -6.46 -4.05
C PHE A 9 15.42 -5.99 -5.08
N THR A 10 15.43 -6.64 -6.25
CA THR A 10 16.28 -6.27 -7.35
C THR A 10 15.50 -5.40 -8.34
N GLU A 11 16.21 -4.79 -9.28
CA GLU A 11 15.54 -4.05 -10.36
C GLU A 11 14.62 -4.96 -11.15
N LYS A 12 15.04 -6.20 -11.37
CA LYS A 12 14.20 -7.18 -12.06
C LYS A 12 12.90 -7.43 -11.32
N ASP A 13 12.98 -7.59 -9.99
CA ASP A 13 11.79 -7.79 -9.16
C ASP A 13 10.84 -6.60 -9.26
N LEU A 14 11.39 -5.40 -9.23
CA LEU A 14 10.62 -4.17 -9.36
C LEU A 14 9.89 -4.11 -10.70
N LEU A 15 10.60 -4.36 -11.79
CA LEU A 15 10.01 -4.29 -13.12
C LEU A 15 8.94 -5.35 -13.32
N GLU A 16 9.15 -6.54 -12.80
CA GLU A 16 8.16 -7.60 -12.88
C GLU A 16 6.91 -7.26 -12.07
N THR A 17 7.10 -6.66 -10.91
CA THR A 17 5.97 -6.24 -10.08
C THR A 17 5.17 -5.13 -10.78
N GLU A 18 5.86 -4.12 -11.31
CA GLU A 18 5.17 -3.03 -12.02
C GLU A 18 4.42 -3.55 -13.25
N LYS A 19 5.00 -4.52 -13.94
CA LYS A 19 4.32 -5.13 -15.09
C LYS A 19 3.06 -5.86 -14.65
N ALA A 20 3.13 -6.58 -13.54
CA ALA A 20 2.00 -7.35 -13.03
C ALA A 20 0.84 -6.46 -12.57
N ILE A 21 1.14 -5.34 -11.91
CA ILE A 21 0.09 -4.47 -11.36
C ILE A 21 -0.37 -3.41 -12.36
N GLY A 22 0.45 -3.10 -13.37
CA GLY A 22 0.09 -2.09 -14.36
C GLY A 22 0.26 -0.65 -13.91
N TRP A 23 0.92 -0.42 -12.78
CA TRP A 23 1.17 0.91 -12.24
C TRP A 23 2.65 1.04 -11.95
N LYS A 24 3.18 2.25 -12.14
CA LYS A 24 4.56 2.53 -11.75
C LYS A 24 4.59 2.81 -10.24
N ILE A 25 5.51 2.15 -9.53
CA ILE A 25 5.63 2.34 -8.10
C ILE A 25 6.31 3.68 -7.82
N PRO A 26 5.74 4.54 -6.95
CA PRO A 26 6.29 5.87 -6.71
C PRO A 26 7.66 5.82 -6.04
N ALA A 27 8.47 6.86 -6.31
CA ALA A 27 9.80 6.95 -5.73
C ALA A 27 9.79 6.91 -4.21
N SER A 28 8.78 7.54 -3.58
CA SER A 28 8.66 7.54 -2.13
C SER A 28 8.46 6.13 -1.56
N TYR A 29 7.65 5.32 -2.24
CA TYR A 29 7.41 3.96 -1.79
C TYR A 29 8.65 3.09 -1.97
N LEU A 30 9.36 3.28 -3.08
CA LEU A 30 10.63 2.56 -3.31
C LEU A 30 11.67 2.91 -2.25
N ALA A 31 11.73 4.19 -1.86
CA ALA A 31 12.64 4.60 -0.80
C ALA A 31 12.32 3.91 0.51
N LEU A 32 11.03 3.79 0.83
CA LEU A 32 10.58 3.09 2.03
C LEU A 32 10.97 1.62 1.97
N LEU A 33 10.72 0.96 0.85
CA LEU A 33 11.02 -0.47 0.70
C LEU A 33 12.52 -0.77 0.65
N ASN A 34 13.35 0.22 0.29
CA ASN A 34 14.80 0.06 0.34
C ASN A 34 15.31 0.04 1.78
N ILE A 35 14.56 0.63 2.70
CA ILE A 35 14.91 0.57 4.12
C ILE A 35 14.47 -0.77 4.70
N LYS A 36 13.23 -1.17 4.42
CA LYS A 36 12.67 -2.43 4.84
C LYS A 36 11.63 -2.85 3.83
N ASN A 37 11.82 -3.99 3.21
CA ASN A 37 10.98 -4.45 2.10
C ASN A 37 9.69 -5.09 2.60
N GLY A 38 8.74 -4.25 3.02
CA GLY A 38 7.49 -4.68 3.60
C GLY A 38 7.60 -4.93 5.09
N GLY A 39 6.48 -5.07 5.73
CA GLY A 39 6.50 -5.38 7.16
C GLY A 39 5.17 -5.16 7.85
N ARG A 40 5.14 -5.58 9.10
CA ARG A 40 3.97 -5.48 9.96
C ARG A 40 4.22 -4.42 11.04
N ILE A 41 3.18 -3.66 11.34
CA ILE A 41 3.22 -2.67 12.43
C ILE A 41 2.51 -3.31 13.61
N ASP A 42 3.28 -3.65 14.66
CA ASP A 42 2.78 -4.47 15.76
C ASP A 42 1.76 -3.77 16.65
N GLU A 43 1.81 -2.44 16.73
CA GLU A 43 0.98 -1.70 17.67
C GLU A 43 0.04 -0.74 16.94
N ALA A 44 -0.92 -1.32 16.20
CA ALA A 44 -1.95 -0.52 15.58
C ALA A 44 -2.94 -0.06 16.64
N PHE A 45 -3.22 1.25 16.69
CA PHE A 45 -4.07 1.83 17.73
C PHE A 45 -5.55 1.59 17.50
N GLU A 46 -5.96 1.53 16.25
CA GLU A 46 -7.37 1.39 15.90
C GLU A 46 -7.53 0.37 14.79
N GLU A 47 -8.75 -0.12 14.64
CA GLU A 47 -9.05 -1.14 13.64
C GLU A 47 -8.69 -0.71 12.22
N SER A 48 -8.91 0.56 11.88
CA SER A 48 -8.59 1.08 10.56
C SER A 48 -7.18 1.64 10.47
N TRP A 49 -6.33 1.39 11.47
CA TRP A 49 -4.96 1.85 11.47
C TRP A 49 -4.10 0.94 10.61
N LEU A 50 -3.06 1.52 10.01
CA LEU A 50 -2.14 0.74 9.18
C LEU A 50 -1.48 -0.38 9.99
N SER A 51 -1.58 -1.62 9.50
CA SER A 51 -0.98 -2.77 10.17
C SER A 51 0.05 -3.50 9.34
N VAL A 52 -0.08 -3.50 8.01
CA VAL A 52 0.88 -4.18 7.13
C VAL A 52 1.16 -3.29 5.93
N ILE A 53 2.43 -3.22 5.53
CA ILE A 53 2.85 -2.58 4.29
C ILE A 53 3.41 -3.67 3.37
N TYR A 54 2.95 -3.72 2.13
CA TYR A 54 3.38 -4.74 1.19
C TYR A 54 4.74 -4.43 0.59
N GLY A 55 5.60 -5.46 0.56
CA GLY A 55 6.90 -5.39 -0.09
C GLY A 55 6.89 -6.02 -1.46
N ILE A 56 8.05 -5.96 -2.12
CA ILE A 56 8.25 -6.56 -3.43
C ILE A 56 8.93 -7.92 -3.24
N SER A 57 8.27 -8.98 -3.71
CA SER A 57 8.75 -10.36 -3.54
C SER A 57 8.89 -11.05 -4.87
N SER A 58 9.98 -11.78 -5.07
CA SER A 58 10.18 -12.59 -6.26
C SER A 58 9.52 -13.97 -6.14
N ASN A 59 9.07 -14.33 -4.95
CA ASN A 59 8.53 -15.67 -4.66
C ASN A 59 7.07 -15.67 -4.26
N GLY A 60 6.34 -14.63 -4.63
CA GLY A 60 4.93 -14.51 -4.26
C GLY A 60 4.71 -13.90 -2.89
N LYS A 61 3.44 -13.65 -2.56
CA LYS A 61 2.97 -13.07 -1.30
C LYS A 61 3.35 -11.62 -1.09
N GLY A 62 3.90 -10.97 -2.12
CA GLY A 62 4.21 -9.56 -2.08
C GLY A 62 3.14 -8.71 -2.74
N LEU A 63 3.51 -7.48 -3.05
CA LEU A 63 2.58 -6.48 -3.61
C LEU A 63 1.81 -6.99 -4.83
N ALA A 64 2.47 -7.68 -5.77
CA ALA A 64 1.79 -8.13 -6.99
C ALA A 64 0.68 -9.12 -6.70
N ASP A 65 0.92 -10.08 -5.79
CA ASP A 65 -0.09 -11.08 -5.46
C ASP A 65 -1.25 -10.46 -4.69
N TRP A 66 -0.96 -9.53 -3.76
CA TRP A 66 -2.02 -8.88 -3.02
C TRP A 66 -2.83 -7.95 -3.91
N TYR A 67 -2.17 -7.26 -4.85
CA TYR A 67 -2.89 -6.46 -5.84
C TYR A 67 -3.91 -7.31 -6.60
N ASP A 68 -3.47 -8.49 -7.09
CA ASP A 68 -4.36 -9.38 -7.81
C ASP A 68 -5.55 -9.80 -6.93
N ASN A 69 -5.27 -10.15 -5.68
CA ASN A 69 -6.32 -10.55 -4.75
C ASN A 69 -7.34 -9.42 -4.52
N TRP A 70 -6.87 -8.21 -4.24
CA TRP A 70 -7.78 -7.13 -3.90
C TRP A 70 -8.56 -6.60 -5.09
N ILE A 71 -7.92 -6.49 -6.25
CA ILE A 71 -8.56 -5.93 -7.44
C ILE A 71 -9.47 -6.98 -8.12
N ASN A 72 -9.00 -8.20 -8.28
CA ASN A 72 -9.72 -9.21 -9.04
C ASN A 72 -10.65 -10.08 -8.21
N GLU A 73 -10.27 -10.44 -6.98
CA GLU A 73 -11.11 -11.28 -6.14
C GLU A 73 -12.08 -10.46 -5.29
N TRP A 74 -11.58 -9.41 -4.65
CA TRP A 74 -12.42 -8.56 -3.77
C TRP A 74 -13.07 -7.41 -4.50
N GLN A 75 -12.67 -7.16 -5.75
CA GLN A 75 -13.24 -6.12 -6.61
C GLN A 75 -13.14 -4.71 -6.05
N TYR A 76 -12.02 -4.41 -5.41
CA TYR A 76 -11.68 -3.02 -5.10
C TYR A 76 -11.51 -2.25 -6.41
N PRO A 77 -11.75 -0.94 -6.43
CA PRO A 77 -11.60 -0.17 -7.67
C PRO A 77 -10.14 -0.09 -8.10
N ASN A 78 -9.89 -0.24 -9.39
CA ASN A 78 -8.54 -0.21 -9.94
C ASN A 78 -8.13 1.24 -10.23
N ILE A 79 -7.88 2.00 -9.17
CA ILE A 79 -7.52 3.42 -9.26
C ILE A 79 -6.07 3.67 -8.86
N GLY A 80 -5.34 2.62 -8.54
CA GLY A 80 -3.95 2.73 -8.12
C GLY A 80 -3.49 1.48 -7.42
N ILE A 81 -2.65 1.64 -6.41
CA ILE A 81 -1.96 0.52 -5.77
C ILE A 81 -2.46 0.33 -4.34
N PRO A 82 -3.13 -0.80 -4.03
CA PRO A 82 -3.41 -1.16 -2.63
C PRO A 82 -2.09 -1.56 -1.98
N PHE A 83 -1.60 -0.77 -1.03
CA PHE A 83 -0.27 -0.99 -0.47
C PHE A 83 -0.28 -1.34 1.01
N GLY A 84 -1.38 -1.08 1.70
CA GLY A 84 -1.39 -1.25 3.14
C GLY A 84 -2.69 -1.86 3.67
N GLU A 85 -2.54 -2.81 4.60
CA GLU A 85 -3.67 -3.43 5.28
C GLU A 85 -3.93 -2.76 6.61
N THR A 86 -5.18 -2.85 7.03
CA THR A 86 -5.59 -2.49 8.38
C THR A 86 -5.86 -3.77 9.17
N GLN A 87 -6.43 -3.66 10.37
CA GLN A 87 -6.82 -4.83 11.15
C GLN A 87 -8.23 -5.31 10.82
N SER A 88 -8.82 -4.79 9.73
CA SER A 88 -10.20 -5.11 9.37
C SER A 88 -10.38 -6.40 8.60
N ALA A 89 -9.31 -7.16 8.36
CA ALA A 89 -9.35 -8.41 7.59
C ALA A 89 -9.78 -8.18 6.14
N GLY A 90 -9.38 -7.07 5.54
CA GLY A 90 -9.64 -6.80 4.12
C GLY A 90 -10.89 -5.98 3.86
N HIS A 91 -11.60 -5.55 4.90
CA HIS A 91 -12.80 -4.74 4.71
C HIS A 91 -12.48 -3.30 4.34
N ASP A 92 -11.30 -2.80 4.69
CA ASP A 92 -10.79 -1.54 4.15
C ASP A 92 -9.28 -1.67 3.92
N LEU A 93 -8.77 -0.83 3.00
CA LEU A 93 -7.36 -0.86 2.60
C LEU A 93 -6.87 0.55 2.29
N TYR A 94 -5.59 0.77 2.47
CA TYR A 94 -4.93 2.00 2.03
C TYR A 94 -4.42 1.83 0.61
N PHE A 95 -4.75 2.82 -0.24
CA PHE A 95 -4.34 2.85 -1.65
C PHE A 95 -3.50 4.08 -1.94
N MET A 96 -2.56 3.91 -2.85
CA MET A 96 -1.96 5.05 -3.55
C MET A 96 -2.87 5.33 -4.74
N ASP A 97 -3.56 6.49 -4.71
CA ASP A 97 -4.61 6.83 -5.66
C ASP A 97 -4.05 7.64 -6.82
N TYR A 98 -3.90 7.00 -7.97
CA TYR A 98 -3.31 7.64 -9.14
C TYR A 98 -4.26 8.55 -9.90
N ARG A 99 -5.50 8.71 -9.43
CA ARG A 99 -6.40 9.71 -10.02
C ARG A 99 -5.99 11.13 -9.64
N ALA A 100 -5.16 11.28 -8.62
CA ALA A 100 -4.63 12.58 -8.19
C ALA A 100 -3.17 12.43 -7.83
N VAL A 101 -2.29 12.91 -8.70
CA VAL A 101 -0.84 12.89 -8.48
C VAL A 101 -0.33 14.31 -8.46
N ASP A 102 0.74 14.55 -7.70
CA ASP A 102 1.34 15.87 -7.66
C ASP A 102 2.35 16.05 -8.80
N GLU A 103 3.03 17.20 -8.81
CA GLU A 103 3.99 17.54 -9.86
C GLU A 103 5.19 16.61 -9.89
N ASN A 104 5.44 15.88 -8.81
CA ASN A 104 6.54 14.92 -8.73
C ASN A 104 6.09 13.49 -9.05
N GLY A 105 4.84 13.31 -9.45
CA GLY A 105 4.32 11.99 -9.76
C GLY A 105 3.92 11.19 -8.52
N GLU A 106 3.81 11.84 -7.36
CA GLU A 106 3.41 11.17 -6.12
C GLU A 106 1.90 11.15 -5.98
N PRO A 107 1.28 9.97 -5.85
CA PRO A 107 -0.16 9.88 -5.71
C PRO A 107 -0.60 10.20 -4.28
N ARG A 108 -1.85 10.68 -4.17
CA ARG A 108 -2.43 10.88 -2.84
C ARG A 108 -2.75 9.52 -2.21
N ILE A 109 -2.92 9.54 -0.90
CA ILE A 109 -3.23 8.31 -0.14
C ILE A 109 -4.69 8.36 0.27
N VAL A 110 -5.40 7.25 0.04
CA VAL A 110 -6.81 7.13 0.40
C VAL A 110 -7.04 5.84 1.15
N LEU A 111 -8.11 5.83 1.96
CA LEU A 111 -8.62 4.62 2.58
C LEU A 111 -9.89 4.25 1.82
N ILE A 112 -10.00 3.02 1.34
CA ILE A 112 -11.18 2.55 0.63
C ILE A 112 -11.88 1.50 1.47
N ASP A 113 -13.18 1.72 1.71
CA ASP A 113 -14.00 0.82 2.52
C ASP A 113 -14.85 -0.05 1.60
N ASN A 114 -14.45 -1.31 1.48
CA ASN A 114 -15.12 -2.26 0.58
C ASN A 114 -16.54 -2.58 1.04
N GLU A 115 -16.80 -2.53 2.35
CA GLU A 115 -18.14 -2.78 2.89
C GLU A 115 -19.11 -1.65 2.61
N MET A 116 -18.58 -0.44 2.38
CA MET A 116 -19.39 0.74 2.10
C MET A 116 -19.35 1.10 0.62
N SER A 117 -19.48 0.09 -0.22
CA SER A 117 -19.52 0.24 -1.68
C SER A 117 -18.27 0.92 -2.23
N ASN A 118 -17.12 0.59 -1.68
CA ASN A 118 -15.82 1.15 -2.06
C ASN A 118 -15.76 2.67 -1.84
N ALA A 119 -16.32 3.14 -0.74
CA ALA A 119 -16.26 4.55 -0.36
C ALA A 119 -14.81 4.94 -0.16
N VAL A 120 -14.41 6.09 -0.73
CA VAL A 120 -13.03 6.57 -0.72
C VAL A 120 -12.91 7.77 0.21
N THR A 121 -11.96 7.70 1.14
CA THR A 121 -11.63 8.81 2.04
C THR A 121 -10.19 9.22 1.79
N VAL A 122 -9.95 10.49 1.43
CA VAL A 122 -8.60 10.99 1.25
C VAL A 122 -7.98 11.19 2.63
N VAL A 123 -6.83 10.55 2.87
CA VAL A 123 -6.18 10.61 4.19
C VAL A 123 -4.88 11.40 4.18
N ALA A 124 -4.24 11.56 3.03
CA ALA A 124 -3.01 12.34 2.92
C ALA A 124 -2.77 12.75 1.47
N LYS A 125 -2.02 13.83 1.28
CA LYS A 125 -1.71 14.29 -0.09
C LYS A 125 -0.65 13.43 -0.76
N ASP A 126 0.19 12.76 0.02
CA ASP A 126 1.24 11.87 -0.47
C ASP A 126 1.67 10.90 0.63
N LEU A 127 2.56 9.99 0.28
CA LEU A 127 3.02 8.98 1.23
C LEU A 127 3.79 9.59 2.39
N GLU A 128 4.57 10.63 2.15
CA GLU A 128 5.34 11.27 3.20
C GLU A 128 4.43 11.84 4.28
N GLU A 129 3.38 12.54 3.89
CA GLU A 129 2.41 13.07 4.85
C GLU A 129 1.72 11.94 5.61
N PHE A 130 1.33 10.87 4.89
CA PHE A 130 0.69 9.72 5.50
C PHE A 130 1.55 9.08 6.58
N LEU A 131 2.83 8.83 6.25
CA LEU A 131 3.74 8.21 7.21
C LEU A 131 4.02 9.12 8.40
N THR A 132 4.05 10.43 8.18
CA THR A 132 4.22 11.39 9.27
C THR A 132 3.04 11.31 10.24
N LYS A 133 1.82 11.22 9.72
CA LYS A 133 0.63 11.06 10.56
C LYS A 133 0.68 9.76 11.36
N ILE A 134 1.07 8.67 10.71
CA ILE A 134 1.19 7.38 11.39
C ILE A 134 2.25 7.46 12.49
N TYR A 135 3.40 8.04 12.20
CA TYR A 135 4.49 8.16 13.17
C TYR A 135 4.07 8.98 14.40
N HIS A 136 3.29 10.02 14.20
CA HIS A 136 2.83 10.87 15.29
C HIS A 136 1.51 10.41 15.90
N HIS A 137 0.99 9.26 15.45
CA HIS A 137 -0.28 8.70 15.92
C HIS A 137 -1.47 9.63 15.66
N GLU A 138 -1.40 10.38 14.57
CA GLU A 138 -2.48 11.28 14.19
C GLU A 138 -3.58 10.50 13.47
N GLU A 139 -4.80 10.98 13.62
CA GLU A 139 -5.92 10.37 12.93
C GLU A 139 -5.79 10.58 11.42
N VAL A 140 -6.04 9.53 10.65
CA VAL A 140 -5.96 9.59 9.19
C VAL A 140 -7.35 9.59 8.55
#